data_3e2c8e3f91b95828e862c7287192e22a
#
_entry.id   3e2c8e3f91b95828e862c7287192e22a
#
_cell.length_a   1.000
_cell.length_b   1.000
_cell.length_c   1.000
_cell.angle_alpha   90.00
_cell.angle_beta   90.00
_cell.angle_gamma   90.00
#
_symmetry.space_group_name_H-M   'P 1'
#
loop_
_entity.id
_entity.type
_entity.pdbx_description
1 polymer ?
#
loop_
_entity_poly.entity_id
_entity_poly.type
_entity_poly.pdbx_seq_one_letter_code
_entity_poly.pdbx_strand_id
1 'polypeptide(L)'
;ASLGLAQLSHEATPALAQLGFSSLFFYAMAALPYRRHGPAWAAAIGLIGLTLSGAPTLALLFGLGSAVLHFADRESVGSDTTRKSHIVQEAIAIALLSLGTTVLALSLGLLRWKVEWPEATWSEWNGFVQLLVWFTWPAWPLALWTLWRWRRQLFNRRISRHIALPAWFALMCTGATLVSPSSDRTLLLALPALSTLAAFALPTLKRQVAALID
;
A
#
# COMPACT_ATOMS: atom_id res chain seq x y z
N ALA A 1 7.73 -15.02 7.49
CA ALA A 1 8.57 -13.94 6.96
C ALA A 1 8.86 -14.23 5.50
N SER A 2 8.80 -13.23 4.61
CA SER A 2 9.16 -13.44 3.21
C SER A 2 10.69 -13.55 3.07
N LEU A 3 11.15 -14.40 2.17
CA LEU A 3 12.58 -14.59 1.90
C LEU A 3 13.27 -13.27 1.48
N GLY A 4 12.58 -12.40 0.75
CA GLY A 4 13.10 -11.10 0.34
C GLY A 4 13.37 -10.14 1.51
N LEU A 5 12.56 -10.17 2.56
CA LEU A 5 12.79 -9.36 3.74
C LEU A 5 14.06 -9.80 4.50
N ALA A 6 14.30 -11.11 4.58
CA ALA A 6 15.47 -11.64 5.27
C ALA A 6 16.80 -11.21 4.60
N GLN A 7 16.82 -11.13 3.27
CA GLN A 7 18.01 -10.71 2.52
C GLN A 7 18.31 -9.21 2.69
N LEU A 8 17.28 -8.36 2.61
CA LEU A 8 17.43 -6.89 2.63
C LEU A 8 17.54 -6.30 4.05
N SER A 9 17.18 -7.05 5.10
CA SER A 9 17.23 -6.55 6.48
C SER A 9 18.64 -6.29 7.02
N HIS A 10 19.66 -6.84 6.38
CA HIS A 10 21.07 -6.63 6.77
C HIS A 10 21.74 -5.44 6.06
N GLU A 11 21.06 -4.81 5.09
CA GLU A 11 21.61 -3.67 4.38
C GLU A 11 21.00 -2.36 4.94
N ALA A 12 21.86 -1.41 5.33
CA ALA A 12 21.43 -0.06 5.71
C ALA A 12 21.02 0.76 4.48
N THR A 13 19.92 0.37 3.85
CA THR A 13 19.42 1.01 2.62
C THR A 13 18.22 1.91 2.88
N PRO A 14 17.98 2.96 2.05
CA PRO A 14 16.76 3.76 2.11
C PRO A 14 15.47 2.93 2.02
N ALA A 15 15.53 1.74 1.40
CA ALA A 15 14.39 0.86 1.23
C ALA A 15 13.78 0.38 2.57
N LEU A 16 14.59 0.16 3.59
CA LEU A 16 14.08 -0.20 4.93
C LEU A 16 13.36 0.98 5.60
N ALA A 17 13.89 2.18 5.46
CA ALA A 17 13.22 3.39 5.95
C ALA A 17 11.89 3.61 5.21
N GLN A 18 11.88 3.45 3.88
CA GLN A 18 10.67 3.51 3.06
C GLN A 18 9.64 2.45 3.49
N LEU A 19 10.07 1.22 3.75
CA LEU A 19 9.19 0.17 4.28
C LEU A 19 8.60 0.56 5.64
N GLY A 20 9.41 1.09 6.55
CA GLY A 20 8.96 1.56 7.86
C GLY A 20 7.90 2.68 7.73
N PHE A 21 8.18 3.72 6.95
CA PHE A 21 7.28 4.84 6.77
C PHE A 21 6.01 4.47 5.98
N SER A 22 6.10 3.62 4.95
CA SER A 22 4.92 3.11 4.23
C SER A 22 4.04 2.25 5.13
N SER A 23 4.63 1.39 5.96
CA SER A 23 3.91 0.57 6.93
C SER A 23 3.24 1.43 8.00
N LEU A 24 3.92 2.48 8.49
CA LEU A 24 3.37 3.44 9.44
C LEU A 24 2.18 4.19 8.86
N PHE A 25 2.29 4.65 7.61
CA PHE A 25 1.18 5.31 6.92
C PHE A 25 0.02 4.34 6.67
N PHE A 26 0.29 3.12 6.24
CA PHE A 26 -0.72 2.08 6.07
C PHE A 26 -1.48 1.79 7.37
N TYR A 27 -0.75 1.62 8.48
CA TYR A 27 -1.35 1.48 9.81
C TYR A 27 -2.20 2.68 10.18
N ALA A 28 -1.69 3.90 9.96
CA ALA A 28 -2.41 5.13 10.24
C ALA A 28 -3.76 5.17 9.52
N MET A 29 -3.76 4.84 8.23
CA MET A 29 -4.98 4.80 7.43
C MET A 29 -5.94 3.70 7.89
N ALA A 30 -5.46 2.56 8.33
CA ALA A 30 -6.29 1.49 8.87
C ALA A 30 -6.92 1.86 10.23
N ALA A 31 -6.17 2.57 11.09
CA ALA A 31 -6.57 2.92 12.45
C ALA A 31 -7.41 4.20 12.56
N LEU A 32 -7.37 5.10 11.56
CA LEU A 32 -8.03 6.41 11.58
C LEU A 32 -9.53 6.38 11.93
N PRO A 33 -10.36 5.41 11.47
CA PRO A 33 -11.77 5.34 11.84
C PRO A 33 -12.04 5.05 13.31
N TYR A 34 -11.04 4.50 14.01
CA TYR A 34 -11.18 4.05 15.40
C TYR A 34 -10.56 5.04 16.39
N ARG A 35 -9.50 5.75 15.99
CA ARG A 35 -8.76 6.71 16.83
C ARG A 35 -8.31 7.88 15.94
N ARG A 36 -8.42 9.13 16.47
CA ARG A 36 -8.10 10.32 15.64
C ARG A 36 -6.67 10.81 15.81
N HIS A 37 -6.23 11.08 17.03
CA HIS A 37 -4.97 11.79 17.26
C HIS A 37 -3.71 10.98 16.90
N GLY A 38 -3.60 9.75 17.39
CA GLY A 38 -2.43 8.91 17.11
C GLY A 38 -2.24 8.62 15.62
N PRO A 39 -3.27 8.10 14.92
CA PRO A 39 -3.19 7.83 13.48
C PRO A 39 -2.93 9.07 12.62
N ALA A 40 -3.45 10.25 12.98
CA ALA A 40 -3.18 11.48 12.24
C ALA A 40 -1.68 11.85 12.27
N TRP A 41 -1.05 11.77 13.42
CA TRP A 41 0.40 11.97 13.55
C TRP A 41 1.20 10.88 12.81
N ALA A 42 0.78 9.62 12.93
CA ALA A 42 1.41 8.53 12.22
C ALA A 42 1.30 8.68 10.68
N ALA A 43 0.18 9.21 10.18
CA ALA A 43 0.00 9.52 8.77
C ALA A 43 0.96 10.64 8.32
N ALA A 44 1.07 11.71 9.10
CA ALA A 44 1.98 12.81 8.79
C ALA A 44 3.44 12.35 8.78
N ILE A 45 3.88 11.65 9.81
CA ILE A 45 5.25 11.12 9.91
C ILE A 45 5.52 10.12 8.78
N GLY A 46 4.56 9.24 8.48
CA GLY A 46 4.68 8.25 7.41
C GLY A 46 4.86 8.89 6.04
N LEU A 47 4.03 9.86 5.66
CA LEU A 47 4.12 10.55 4.36
C LEU A 47 5.39 11.42 4.25
N ILE A 48 5.71 12.20 5.27
CA ILE A 48 6.92 13.04 5.28
C ILE A 48 8.16 12.14 5.22
N GLY A 49 8.22 11.09 6.06
CA GLY A 49 9.34 10.17 6.10
C GLY A 49 9.51 9.40 4.79
N LEU A 50 8.41 8.96 4.15
CA LEU A 50 8.45 8.31 2.85
C LEU A 50 8.97 9.27 1.76
N THR A 51 8.56 10.53 1.80
CA THR A 51 9.03 11.57 0.88
C THR A 51 10.52 11.83 1.05
N LEU A 52 10.98 12.02 2.29
CA LEU A 52 12.39 12.32 2.60
C LEU A 52 13.31 11.12 2.37
N SER A 53 12.80 9.88 2.47
CA SER A 53 13.55 8.66 2.16
C SER A 53 13.71 8.38 0.66
N GLY A 54 13.20 9.27 -0.20
CA GLY A 54 13.42 9.22 -1.65
C GLY A 54 12.30 8.54 -2.45
N ALA A 55 11.10 8.37 -1.86
CA ALA A 55 9.94 7.83 -2.56
C ALA A 55 8.73 8.81 -2.59
N PRO A 56 8.93 10.08 -3.05
CA PRO A 56 7.88 11.11 -3.00
C PRO A 56 6.65 10.77 -3.85
N THR A 57 6.84 10.11 -4.97
CA THR A 57 5.75 9.67 -5.86
C THR A 57 4.86 8.62 -5.20
N LEU A 58 5.45 7.66 -4.47
CA LEU A 58 4.69 6.69 -3.70
C LEU A 58 3.95 7.35 -2.54
N ALA A 59 4.57 8.33 -1.87
CA ALA A 59 3.92 9.11 -0.82
C ALA A 59 2.67 9.82 -1.37
N LEU A 60 2.77 10.46 -2.55
CA LEU A 60 1.64 11.11 -3.21
C LEU A 60 0.53 10.11 -3.58
N LEU A 61 0.88 8.99 -4.22
CA LEU A 61 -0.08 7.97 -4.65
C LEU A 61 -0.78 7.31 -3.46
N PHE A 62 -0.03 6.97 -2.41
CA PHE A 62 -0.60 6.41 -1.19
C PHE A 62 -1.52 7.41 -0.50
N GLY A 63 -1.10 8.66 -0.37
CA GLY A 63 -1.87 9.69 0.29
C GLY A 63 -3.17 10.02 -0.44
N LEU A 64 -3.10 10.34 -1.74
CA LEU A 64 -4.28 10.68 -2.53
C LEU A 64 -5.23 9.49 -2.66
N GLY A 65 -4.72 8.29 -2.96
CA GLY A 65 -5.57 7.11 -3.06
C GLY A 65 -6.24 6.76 -1.72
N SER A 66 -5.53 6.90 -0.61
CA SER A 66 -6.12 6.70 0.72
C SER A 66 -7.17 7.76 1.05
N ALA A 67 -6.95 9.02 0.65
CA ALA A 67 -7.95 10.08 0.81
C ALA A 67 -9.24 9.77 0.04
N VAL A 68 -9.10 9.30 -1.22
CA VAL A 68 -10.24 8.88 -2.04
C VAL A 68 -10.98 7.69 -1.42
N LEU A 69 -10.26 6.66 -0.97
CA LEU A 69 -10.87 5.49 -0.32
C LEU A 69 -11.56 5.89 0.98
N HIS A 70 -10.96 6.80 1.76
CA HIS A 70 -11.56 7.29 2.99
C HIS A 70 -12.82 8.11 2.72
N PHE A 71 -12.80 8.94 1.67
CA PHE A 71 -13.96 9.71 1.25
C PHE A 71 -15.09 8.80 0.72
N ALA A 72 -14.76 7.74 -0.01
CA ALA A 72 -15.75 6.78 -0.52
C ALA A 72 -16.43 6.02 0.63
N ASP A 73 -15.73 5.79 1.74
CA ASP A 73 -16.30 5.11 2.92
C ASP A 73 -17.43 5.91 3.60
N ARG A 74 -17.58 7.22 3.32
CA ARG A 74 -18.70 8.04 3.82
C ARG A 74 -20.08 7.49 3.44
N GLU A 75 -20.17 6.77 2.32
CA GLU A 75 -21.43 6.19 1.86
C GLU A 75 -21.87 4.99 2.73
N SER A 76 -20.91 4.36 3.41
CA SER A 76 -21.18 3.27 4.35
C SER A 76 -21.84 3.74 5.67
N VAL A 77 -21.69 5.04 5.98
CA VAL A 77 -22.14 5.66 7.25
C VAL A 77 -23.57 6.17 7.13
N GLY A 78 -24.57 5.39 6.82
CA GLY A 78 -26.01 5.72 6.92
C GLY A 78 -26.38 7.22 6.88
N SER A 79 -27.30 7.67 7.75
CA SER A 79 -27.81 9.04 7.80
C SER A 79 -27.06 9.99 8.77
N ASP A 80 -26.02 9.54 9.46
CA ASP A 80 -25.27 10.36 10.42
C ASP A 80 -24.43 11.45 9.73
N THR A 81 -25.00 12.65 9.65
CA THR A 81 -24.39 13.82 9.01
C THR A 81 -23.11 14.28 9.71
N THR A 82 -23.05 14.16 11.04
CA THR A 82 -21.88 14.58 11.82
C THR A 82 -20.68 13.70 11.50
N ARG A 83 -20.89 12.39 11.46
CA ARG A 83 -19.84 11.44 11.10
C ARG A 83 -19.39 11.59 9.65
N LYS A 84 -20.31 11.86 8.72
CA LYS A 84 -19.99 12.15 7.33
C LYS A 84 -19.11 13.39 7.17
N SER A 85 -19.40 14.48 7.90
CA SER A 85 -18.60 15.70 7.83
C SER A 85 -17.18 15.46 8.35
N HIS A 86 -17.00 14.67 9.39
CA HIS A 86 -15.69 14.30 9.90
C HIS A 86 -14.86 13.48 8.91
N ILE A 87 -15.48 12.49 8.24
CA ILE A 87 -14.81 11.69 7.20
C ILE A 87 -14.32 12.60 6.05
N VAL A 88 -15.14 13.56 5.63
CA VAL A 88 -14.77 14.51 4.59
C VAL A 88 -13.60 15.38 5.03
N GLN A 89 -13.63 15.91 6.26
CA GLN A 89 -12.52 16.72 6.80
C GLN A 89 -11.22 15.93 6.88
N GLU A 90 -11.28 14.68 7.36
CA GLU A 90 -10.13 13.78 7.43
C GLU A 90 -9.57 13.47 6.04
N ALA A 91 -10.45 13.17 5.06
CA ALA A 91 -10.04 12.94 3.67
C ALA A 91 -9.35 14.16 3.04
N ILE A 92 -9.91 15.36 3.26
CA ILE A 92 -9.32 16.62 2.81
C ILE A 92 -7.96 16.83 3.50
N ALA A 93 -7.85 16.61 4.80
CA ALA A 93 -6.61 16.75 5.53
C ALA A 93 -5.51 15.82 5.01
N ILE A 94 -5.84 14.55 4.70
CA ILE A 94 -4.91 13.60 4.10
C ILE A 94 -4.48 14.06 2.70
N ALA A 95 -5.41 14.54 1.88
CA ALA A 95 -5.11 15.05 0.55
C ALA A 95 -4.19 16.30 0.61
N LEU A 96 -4.49 17.25 1.50
CA LEU A 96 -3.66 18.43 1.70
C LEU A 96 -2.26 18.07 2.21
N LEU A 97 -2.16 17.12 3.14
CA LEU A 97 -0.89 16.61 3.62
C LEU A 97 -0.08 15.98 2.48
N SER A 98 -0.72 15.20 1.61
CA SER A 98 -0.06 14.57 0.45
C SER A 98 0.43 15.62 -0.55
N LEU A 99 -0.35 16.64 -0.82
CA LEU A 99 0.06 17.76 -1.66
C LEU A 99 1.20 18.57 -1.02
N GLY A 100 1.14 18.81 0.29
CA GLY A 100 2.20 19.48 1.05
C GLY A 100 3.52 18.73 0.99
N THR A 101 3.50 17.40 1.13
CA THR A 101 4.71 16.57 0.98
C THR A 101 5.23 16.56 -0.47
N THR A 102 4.35 16.70 -1.46
CA THR A 102 4.76 16.84 -2.86
C THR A 102 5.43 18.19 -3.11
N VAL A 103 4.90 19.28 -2.56
CA VAL A 103 5.55 20.61 -2.63
C VAL A 103 6.91 20.58 -1.94
N LEU A 104 7.01 19.94 -0.78
CA LEU A 104 8.28 19.70 -0.10
C LEU A 104 9.27 18.94 -0.97
N ALA A 105 8.82 17.88 -1.65
CA ALA A 105 9.65 17.11 -2.57
C ALA A 105 10.15 17.94 -3.76
N LEU A 106 9.29 18.79 -4.31
CA LEU A 106 9.67 19.73 -5.38
C LEU A 106 10.71 20.73 -4.91
N SER A 107 10.53 21.34 -3.73
CA SER A 107 11.45 22.34 -3.18
C SER A 107 12.83 21.76 -2.87
N LEU A 108 12.89 20.47 -2.50
CA LEU A 108 14.12 19.75 -2.21
C LEU A 108 14.74 19.07 -3.45
N GLY A 109 14.09 19.17 -4.63
CA GLY A 109 14.56 18.54 -5.86
C GLY A 109 14.54 17.00 -5.82
N LEU A 110 13.69 16.40 -4.96
CA LEU A 110 13.62 14.94 -4.78
C LEU A 110 12.80 14.24 -5.87
N LEU A 111 12.02 14.96 -6.67
CA LEU A 111 11.21 14.43 -7.77
C LEU A 111 12.09 14.11 -9.00
N ARG A 112 13.08 13.23 -8.82
CA ARG A 112 13.93 12.70 -9.89
C ARG A 112 13.46 11.31 -10.32
N TRP A 113 12.19 11.14 -10.63
CA TRP A 113 11.71 9.86 -11.12
C TRP A 113 12.08 9.71 -12.59
N LYS A 114 13.07 8.87 -12.86
CA LYS A 114 13.28 8.36 -14.21
C LYS A 114 12.25 7.24 -14.43
N VAL A 115 11.24 7.55 -15.21
CA VAL A 115 10.30 6.54 -15.71
C VAL A 115 11.04 5.81 -16.85
N GLU A 116 11.54 4.64 -16.55
CA GLU A 116 12.08 3.74 -17.57
C GLU A 116 10.97 2.71 -17.85
N TRP A 117 10.32 2.87 -18.98
CA TRP A 117 9.37 1.85 -19.42
C TRP A 117 10.17 0.60 -19.77
N PRO A 118 9.79 -0.58 -19.23
CA PRO A 118 10.44 -1.83 -19.62
C PRO A 118 10.34 -1.95 -21.14
N GLU A 119 11.47 -2.17 -21.79
CA GLU A 119 11.46 -2.61 -23.18
C GLU A 119 10.62 -3.87 -23.21
N ALA A 120 9.62 -3.94 -24.09
CA ALA A 120 8.63 -5.03 -24.12
C ALA A 120 9.25 -6.37 -24.57
N THR A 121 10.43 -6.68 -24.05
CA THR A 121 11.14 -7.94 -24.27
C THR A 121 10.57 -9.00 -23.33
N TRP A 122 10.25 -10.16 -23.88
CA TRP A 122 9.74 -11.30 -23.15
C TRP A 122 10.62 -11.69 -21.94
N SER A 123 11.92 -11.45 -22.06
CA SER A 123 12.90 -11.70 -20.99
C SER A 123 12.67 -10.82 -19.76
N GLU A 124 12.37 -9.54 -19.93
CA GLU A 124 12.12 -8.61 -18.81
C GLU A 124 10.82 -8.93 -18.08
N TRP A 125 9.77 -9.25 -18.84
CA TRP A 125 8.49 -9.69 -18.25
C TRP A 125 8.64 -10.98 -17.45
N ASN A 126 9.40 -11.95 -17.97
CA ASN A 126 9.65 -13.19 -17.25
C ASN A 126 10.47 -12.95 -15.98
N GLY A 127 11.48 -12.08 -16.03
CA GLY A 127 12.25 -11.67 -14.86
C GLY A 127 11.39 -11.00 -13.80
N PHE A 128 10.50 -10.09 -14.19
CA PHE A 128 9.56 -9.42 -13.27
C PHE A 128 8.60 -10.42 -12.62
N VAL A 129 7.99 -11.32 -13.40
CA VAL A 129 7.08 -12.35 -12.86
C VAL A 129 7.82 -13.27 -11.91
N GLN A 130 9.02 -13.70 -12.25
CA GLN A 130 9.86 -14.52 -11.39
C GLN A 130 10.18 -13.81 -10.08
N LEU A 131 10.59 -12.53 -10.15
CA LEU A 131 10.85 -11.71 -8.97
C LEU A 131 9.59 -11.62 -8.08
N LEU A 132 8.45 -11.28 -8.65
CA LEU A 132 7.20 -11.15 -7.93
C LEU A 132 6.80 -12.46 -7.25
N VAL A 133 6.90 -13.58 -7.96
CA VAL A 133 6.53 -14.92 -7.44
C VAL A 133 7.47 -15.31 -6.30
N TRP A 134 8.79 -15.19 -6.47
CA TRP A 134 9.75 -15.61 -5.45
C TRP A 134 9.81 -14.68 -4.25
N PHE A 135 9.81 -13.37 -4.50
CA PHE A 135 9.99 -12.37 -3.44
C PHE A 135 8.79 -12.28 -2.50
N THR A 136 7.57 -12.41 -3.04
CA THR A 136 6.35 -12.27 -2.23
C THR A 136 5.73 -13.60 -1.82
N TRP A 137 6.41 -14.71 -2.08
CA TRP A 137 5.97 -16.02 -1.60
C TRP A 137 5.98 -16.10 -0.06
N PRO A 138 4.97 -16.68 0.60
CA PRO A 138 3.70 -17.23 0.09
C PRO A 138 2.52 -16.23 0.09
N ALA A 139 2.78 -14.94 0.27
CA ALA A 139 1.73 -13.93 0.47
C ALA A 139 0.90 -13.65 -0.80
N TRP A 140 1.52 -13.64 -1.99
CA TRP A 140 0.81 -13.29 -3.22
C TRP A 140 -0.33 -14.24 -3.61
N PRO A 141 -0.23 -15.59 -3.53
CA PRO A 141 -1.34 -16.46 -3.89
C PRO A 141 -2.52 -16.32 -2.91
N LEU A 142 -2.22 -16.10 -1.63
CA LEU A 142 -3.25 -15.86 -0.62
C LEU A 142 -3.92 -14.50 -0.83
N ALA A 143 -3.15 -13.47 -1.16
CA ALA A 143 -3.69 -12.15 -1.49
C ALA A 143 -4.60 -12.20 -2.73
N LEU A 144 -4.18 -12.89 -3.80
CA LEU A 144 -5.00 -13.11 -4.98
C LEU A 144 -6.29 -13.90 -4.66
N TRP A 145 -6.19 -14.93 -3.82
CA TRP A 145 -7.37 -15.66 -3.35
C TRP A 145 -8.36 -14.74 -2.63
N THR A 146 -7.86 -13.87 -1.74
CA THR A 146 -8.70 -12.89 -1.05
C THR A 146 -9.38 -11.96 -2.05
N LEU A 147 -8.64 -11.36 -2.97
CA LEU A 147 -9.19 -10.46 -3.98
C LEU A 147 -10.22 -11.16 -4.87
N TRP A 148 -9.95 -12.40 -5.29
CA TRP A 148 -10.89 -13.20 -6.07
C TRP A 148 -12.18 -13.54 -5.29
N ARG A 149 -12.04 -13.97 -4.04
CA ARG A 149 -13.16 -14.37 -3.18
C ARG A 149 -14.08 -13.18 -2.88
N TRP A 150 -13.49 -11.99 -2.68
CA TRP A 150 -14.19 -10.78 -2.29
C TRP A 150 -14.37 -9.78 -3.44
N ARG A 151 -14.12 -10.20 -4.70
CA ARG A 151 -14.20 -9.31 -5.88
C ARG A 151 -15.52 -8.55 -6.00
N ARG A 152 -16.64 -9.20 -5.64
CA ARG A 152 -17.97 -8.56 -5.69
C ARG A 152 -18.11 -7.40 -4.71
N GLN A 153 -17.39 -7.43 -3.60
CA GLN A 153 -17.40 -6.36 -2.61
C GLN A 153 -16.47 -5.20 -3.01
N LEU A 154 -15.43 -5.44 -3.79
CA LEU A 154 -14.56 -4.40 -4.35
C LEU A 154 -15.28 -3.57 -5.41
N PHE A 155 -16.17 -4.20 -6.19
CA PHE A 155 -16.93 -3.55 -7.28
C PHE A 155 -18.33 -3.10 -6.85
N ASN A 156 -18.74 -3.35 -5.64
CA ASN A 156 -20.04 -2.90 -5.15
C ASN A 156 -19.96 -1.45 -4.65
N ARG A 157 -21.07 -0.70 -4.68
CA ARG A 157 -21.14 0.70 -4.19
C ARG A 157 -20.66 0.89 -2.75
N ARG A 158 -20.66 -0.15 -1.93
CA ARG A 158 -20.06 -0.14 -0.59
C ARG A 158 -18.70 -0.83 -0.66
N ILE A 159 -17.67 -0.07 -1.02
CA ILE A 159 -16.30 -0.56 -1.05
C ILE A 159 -15.89 -0.92 0.38
N SER A 160 -15.57 -2.20 0.62
CA SER A 160 -15.03 -2.62 1.90
C SER A 160 -13.60 -2.08 2.06
N ARG A 161 -13.42 -1.03 2.86
CA ARG A 161 -12.14 -0.37 3.11
C ARG A 161 -11.06 -1.34 3.57
N HIS A 162 -11.43 -2.35 4.35
CA HIS A 162 -10.49 -3.34 4.88
C HIS A 162 -9.78 -4.15 3.79
N ILE A 163 -10.39 -4.28 2.61
CA ILE A 163 -9.81 -4.98 1.46
C ILE A 163 -9.27 -3.96 0.45
N ALA A 164 -9.99 -2.86 0.24
CA ALA A 164 -9.62 -1.86 -0.76
C ALA A 164 -8.31 -1.13 -0.41
N LEU A 165 -8.08 -0.81 0.87
CA LEU A 165 -6.86 -0.13 1.30
C LEU A 165 -5.61 -1.00 1.05
N PRO A 166 -5.49 -2.24 1.54
CA PRO A 166 -4.32 -3.05 1.24
C PRO A 166 -4.22 -3.41 -0.25
N ALA A 167 -5.34 -3.60 -0.96
CA ALA A 167 -5.31 -3.82 -2.41
C ALA A 167 -4.72 -2.61 -3.15
N TRP A 168 -5.08 -1.39 -2.76
CA TRP A 168 -4.53 -0.16 -3.31
C TRP A 168 -3.01 -0.07 -3.09
N PHE A 169 -2.54 -0.29 -1.86
CA PHE A 169 -1.11 -0.25 -1.56
C PHE A 169 -0.33 -1.32 -2.34
N ALA A 170 -0.82 -2.55 -2.37
CA ALA A 170 -0.21 -3.62 -3.14
C ALA A 170 -0.16 -3.30 -4.64
N LEU A 171 -1.24 -2.74 -5.20
CA LEU A 171 -1.33 -2.35 -6.60
C LEU A 171 -0.33 -1.24 -6.94
N MET A 172 -0.24 -0.20 -6.10
CA MET A 172 0.69 0.91 -6.33
C MET A 172 2.15 0.47 -6.24
N CYS A 173 2.49 -0.37 -5.26
CA CYS A 173 3.86 -0.90 -5.14
C CYS A 173 4.22 -1.81 -6.31
N THR A 174 3.34 -2.75 -6.68
CA THR A 174 3.57 -3.63 -7.85
C THR A 174 3.63 -2.85 -9.15
N GLY A 175 2.80 -1.83 -9.31
CA GLY A 175 2.86 -0.94 -10.48
C GLY A 175 4.16 -0.13 -10.53
N ALA A 176 4.61 0.38 -9.37
CA ALA A 176 5.86 1.13 -9.29
C ALA A 176 7.09 0.25 -9.59
N THR A 177 7.06 -1.05 -9.25
CA THR A 177 8.14 -1.99 -9.60
C THR A 177 8.26 -2.23 -11.10
N LEU A 178 7.15 -2.11 -11.85
CA LEU A 178 7.17 -2.23 -13.31
C LEU A 178 7.85 -1.04 -14.01
N VAL A 179 7.85 0.12 -13.35
CA VAL A 179 8.30 1.39 -13.93
C VAL A 179 9.63 1.86 -13.33
N SER A 180 10.18 1.12 -12.38
CA SER A 180 11.41 1.47 -11.66
C SER A 180 12.56 0.52 -12.01
N PRO A 181 13.77 1.02 -12.33
CA PRO A 181 14.92 0.18 -12.65
C PRO A 181 15.44 -0.67 -11.48
N SER A 182 15.05 -0.36 -10.24
CA SER A 182 15.37 -1.14 -9.03
C SER A 182 14.13 -1.84 -8.46
N SER A 183 13.60 -2.79 -9.24
CA SER A 183 12.29 -3.42 -9.03
C SER A 183 12.13 -4.16 -7.69
N ASP A 184 13.14 -4.88 -7.22
CA ASP A 184 13.10 -5.67 -5.99
C ASP A 184 12.87 -4.82 -4.71
N ARG A 185 13.51 -3.65 -4.63
CA ARG A 185 13.39 -2.74 -3.48
C ARG A 185 12.00 -2.10 -3.38
N THR A 186 11.40 -1.77 -4.51
CA THR A 186 10.05 -1.19 -4.54
C THR A 186 9.00 -2.23 -4.17
N LEU A 187 9.21 -3.49 -4.56
CA LEU A 187 8.32 -4.61 -4.22
C LEU A 187 8.30 -4.89 -2.70
N LEU A 188 9.39 -4.56 -1.98
CA LEU A 188 9.46 -4.66 -0.52
C LEU A 188 8.31 -3.88 0.15
N LEU A 189 7.95 -2.72 -0.39
CA LEU A 189 6.89 -1.87 0.16
C LEU A 189 5.50 -2.48 0.00
N ALA A 190 5.32 -3.46 -0.89
CA ALA A 190 4.07 -4.20 -1.05
C ALA A 190 3.81 -5.22 0.07
N LEU A 191 4.86 -5.67 0.78
CA LEU A 191 4.77 -6.77 1.76
C LEU A 191 3.75 -6.53 2.88
N PRO A 192 3.66 -5.36 3.53
CA PRO A 192 2.68 -5.12 4.58
C PRO A 192 1.23 -5.27 4.08
N ALA A 193 0.96 -4.76 2.88
CA ALA A 193 -0.34 -4.84 2.25
C ALA A 193 -0.68 -6.27 1.80
N LEU A 194 0.26 -6.96 1.17
CA LEU A 194 0.10 -8.35 0.74
C LEU A 194 -0.08 -9.29 1.93
N SER A 195 0.67 -9.10 3.01
CA SER A 195 0.53 -9.91 4.24
C SER A 195 -0.84 -9.70 4.89
N THR A 196 -1.36 -8.48 4.87
CA THR A 196 -2.71 -8.19 5.37
C THR A 196 -3.78 -8.88 4.52
N LEU A 197 -3.68 -8.80 3.18
CA LEU A 197 -4.58 -9.52 2.27
C LEU A 197 -4.47 -11.04 2.47
N ALA A 198 -3.26 -11.56 2.63
CA ALA A 198 -3.04 -12.98 2.91
C ALA A 198 -3.67 -13.42 4.23
N ALA A 199 -3.61 -12.59 5.27
CA ALA A 199 -4.24 -12.88 6.55
C ALA A 199 -5.77 -13.01 6.41
N PHE A 200 -6.42 -12.22 5.55
CA PHE A 200 -7.86 -12.35 5.27
C PHE A 200 -8.21 -13.63 4.49
N ALA A 201 -7.25 -14.28 3.82
CA ALA A 201 -7.47 -15.57 3.17
C ALA A 201 -7.63 -16.71 4.19
N LEU A 202 -6.86 -16.67 5.29
CA LEU A 202 -6.75 -17.79 6.25
C LEU A 202 -8.10 -18.30 6.78
N PRO A 203 -9.04 -17.45 7.23
CA PRO A 203 -10.35 -17.92 7.70
C PRO A 203 -11.21 -18.55 6.61
N THR A 204 -10.90 -18.29 5.33
CA THR A 204 -11.68 -18.79 4.18
C THR A 204 -11.14 -20.11 3.61
N LEU A 205 -9.95 -20.52 4.03
CA LEU A 205 -9.32 -21.76 3.60
C LEU A 205 -9.92 -22.95 4.36
N LYS A 206 -10.18 -24.06 3.63
CA LYS A 206 -10.56 -25.30 4.26
C LYS A 206 -9.37 -25.86 5.06
N ARG A 207 -9.65 -26.53 6.18
CA ARG A 207 -8.62 -27.12 7.06
C ARG A 207 -7.52 -27.91 6.33
N GLN A 208 -7.88 -28.60 5.27
CA GLN A 208 -6.96 -29.41 4.46
C GLN A 208 -5.92 -28.55 3.70
N VAL A 209 -6.31 -27.33 3.26
CA VAL A 209 -5.43 -26.42 2.55
C VAL A 209 -4.56 -25.63 3.54
N ALA A 210 -5.08 -25.34 4.72
CA ALA A 210 -4.31 -24.70 5.79
C ALA A 210 -3.14 -25.58 6.24
N ALA A 211 -3.37 -26.88 6.38
CA ALA A 211 -2.32 -27.85 6.76
C ALA A 211 -1.22 -28.07 5.68
N LEU A 212 -1.44 -27.60 4.46
CA LEU A 212 -0.44 -27.66 3.39
C LEU A 212 0.49 -26.44 3.39
N ILE A 213 0.10 -25.37 4.10
CA ILE A 213 0.82 -24.08 4.18
C ILE A 213 1.68 -24.00 5.45
N ASP A 214 1.32 -24.75 6.50
CA ASP A 214 2.08 -24.94 7.73
C ASP A 214 3.23 -25.91 7.50
#